data_a18aa834401eb416bc3f9b05fed485f8
#
_entry.id   a18aa834401eb416bc3f9b05fed485f8
#
_cell.length_a   1.000
_cell.length_b   1.000
_cell.length_c   1.000
_cell.angle_alpha   90.00
_cell.angle_beta   90.00
_cell.angle_gamma   90.00
#
_symmetry.space_group_name_H-M   'P 1'
#
loop_
_entity.id
_entity.type
_entity.pdbx_description
1 polymer ?
#
loop_
_entity_poly.entity_id
_entity_poly.type
_entity_poly.pdbx_seq_one_letter_code
_entity_poly.pdbx_strand_id
1 'polypeptide(L)'
;MSEDIVQPYVELQRRNFQREIDGRPVDLFTLRNQRGMVVRITNYGARIEQILVPDRDGRLGDVAQGYETLEQVIAGQPSMGAFIGRYANRIANARFALDGVEYALAPNDVSTDSAAPRSMIP
;
A
#
# COMPACT_ATOMS: atom_id res chain seq x y z
N MET A 1 -34.02 20.28 -9.15
CA MET A 1 -32.94 20.24 -8.13
C MET A 1 -31.96 19.15 -8.53
N SER A 2 -30.77 19.55 -8.92
CA SER A 2 -29.69 18.58 -9.04
C SER A 2 -29.27 18.18 -7.62
N GLU A 3 -29.56 16.96 -7.24
CA GLU A 3 -28.88 16.37 -6.09
C GLU A 3 -27.40 16.34 -6.45
N ASP A 4 -26.56 17.05 -5.72
CA ASP A 4 -25.14 16.90 -5.82
C ASP A 4 -24.83 15.45 -5.47
N ILE A 5 -24.54 14.65 -6.50
CA ILE A 5 -24.12 13.26 -6.32
C ILE A 5 -22.72 13.34 -5.72
N VAL A 6 -22.67 13.26 -4.39
CA VAL A 6 -21.40 13.12 -3.69
C VAL A 6 -20.78 11.80 -4.17
N GLN A 7 -19.64 11.88 -4.83
CA GLN A 7 -18.90 10.69 -5.23
C GLN A 7 -18.57 9.88 -3.98
N PRO A 8 -18.87 8.57 -3.95
CA PRO A 8 -18.62 7.72 -2.78
C PRO A 8 -17.14 7.42 -2.56
N TYR A 9 -16.26 8.00 -3.33
CA TYR A 9 -14.81 7.85 -3.24
C TYR A 9 -14.10 9.12 -3.72
N VAL A 10 -12.87 9.30 -3.29
CA VAL A 10 -11.98 10.37 -3.75
C VAL A 10 -11.26 9.91 -5.00
N GLU A 11 -11.29 10.72 -6.07
CA GLU A 11 -10.53 10.44 -7.28
C GLU A 11 -9.04 10.74 -7.04
N LEU A 12 -8.21 9.70 -7.06
CA LEU A 12 -6.78 9.86 -6.85
C LEU A 12 -6.12 10.53 -8.07
N GLN A 13 -5.29 11.52 -7.80
CA GLN A 13 -4.55 12.25 -8.83
C GLN A 13 -3.16 11.64 -8.98
N ARG A 14 -2.85 11.13 -10.16
CA ARG A 14 -1.53 10.54 -10.46
C ARG A 14 -0.38 11.48 -10.10
N ARG A 15 -0.51 12.79 -10.38
CA ARG A 15 0.50 13.80 -10.08
C ARG A 15 0.90 13.86 -8.60
N ASN A 16 -0.02 13.50 -7.69
CA ASN A 16 0.21 13.50 -6.24
C ASN A 16 1.09 12.32 -5.79
N PHE A 17 1.38 11.37 -6.69
CA PHE A 17 2.23 10.22 -6.44
C PHE A 17 3.52 10.26 -7.28
N GLN A 18 3.65 11.24 -8.18
CA GLN A 18 4.80 11.35 -9.06
C GLN A 18 5.93 12.13 -8.39
N ARG A 19 7.03 11.43 -8.14
CA ARG A 19 8.20 11.99 -7.48
C ARG A 19 9.40 11.05 -7.68
N GLU A 20 10.60 11.60 -7.61
CA GLU A 20 11.82 10.79 -7.53
C GLU A 20 12.23 10.61 -6.07
N ILE A 21 12.51 9.38 -5.68
CA ILE A 21 13.04 9.03 -4.36
C ILE A 21 14.30 8.19 -4.56
N ASP A 22 15.41 8.64 -4.03
CA ASP A 22 16.71 7.96 -4.14
C ASP A 22 17.09 7.59 -5.59
N GLY A 23 16.83 8.51 -6.53
CA GLY A 23 17.09 8.32 -7.95
C GLY A 23 16.12 7.40 -8.67
N ARG A 24 15.02 6.97 -8.02
CA ARG A 24 14.00 6.09 -8.59
C ARG A 24 12.69 6.82 -8.77
N PRO A 25 12.08 6.75 -9.96
CA PRO A 25 10.78 7.39 -10.18
C PRO A 25 9.67 6.63 -9.46
N VAL A 26 8.89 7.36 -8.67
CA VAL A 26 7.66 6.88 -8.05
C VAL A 26 6.46 7.38 -8.85
N ASP A 27 5.45 6.55 -9.00
CA ASP A 27 4.26 6.84 -9.78
C ASP A 27 3.04 6.09 -9.22
N LEU A 28 1.88 6.42 -9.77
CA LEU A 28 0.62 5.73 -9.52
C LEU A 28 0.15 5.06 -10.81
N PHE A 29 -0.07 3.77 -10.76
CA PHE A 29 -0.53 2.96 -11.88
C PHE A 29 -2.00 2.61 -11.73
N THR A 30 -2.76 2.74 -12.81
CA THR A 30 -4.18 2.40 -12.83
C THR A 30 -4.42 1.18 -13.71
N LEU A 31 -5.03 0.17 -13.12
CA LEU A 31 -5.48 -1.03 -13.81
C LEU A 31 -7.02 -1.01 -13.91
N ARG A 32 -7.55 -1.40 -15.06
CA ARG A 32 -8.99 -1.45 -15.28
C ARG A 32 -9.36 -2.78 -15.95
N ASN A 33 -10.47 -3.36 -15.53
CA ASN A 33 -11.04 -4.48 -16.25
C ASN A 33 -12.27 -4.04 -17.07
N GLN A 34 -12.79 -4.95 -17.89
CA GLN A 34 -13.95 -4.68 -18.74
C GLN A 34 -15.26 -4.49 -17.97
N ARG A 35 -15.31 -4.89 -16.71
CA ARG A 35 -16.51 -4.80 -15.86
C ARG A 35 -16.53 -3.56 -14.98
N GLY A 36 -15.59 -2.65 -15.15
CA GLY A 36 -15.54 -1.37 -14.47
C GLY A 36 -14.77 -1.35 -13.15
N MET A 37 -14.18 -2.46 -12.73
CA MET A 37 -13.28 -2.47 -11.57
C MET A 37 -12.00 -1.69 -11.88
N VAL A 38 -11.56 -0.88 -10.93
CA VAL A 38 -10.33 -0.08 -11.04
C VAL A 38 -9.45 -0.35 -9.83
N VAL A 39 -8.17 -0.59 -10.07
CA VAL A 39 -7.18 -0.73 -9.00
C VAL A 39 -6.07 0.28 -9.25
N ARG A 40 -5.71 1.04 -8.23
CA ARG A 40 -4.59 1.98 -8.27
C ARG A 40 -3.50 1.55 -7.31
N ILE A 41 -2.29 1.43 -7.83
CA ILE A 41 -1.12 0.90 -7.13
C ILE A 41 0.03 1.88 -7.33
N THR A 42 0.69 2.27 -6.23
CA THR A 42 1.98 2.95 -6.34
C THR A 42 3.11 1.93 -6.36
N ASN A 43 4.17 2.20 -7.12
CA ASN A 43 5.38 1.39 -7.07
C ASN A 43 6.25 1.69 -5.82
N TYR A 44 5.83 2.63 -4.98
CA TYR A 44 6.41 2.80 -3.66
C TYR A 44 5.95 1.66 -2.73
N GLY A 45 6.72 0.58 -2.71
CA GLY A 45 6.41 -0.63 -1.97
C GLY A 45 5.29 -1.48 -2.56
N ALA A 46 4.98 -1.35 -3.85
CA ALA A 46 3.87 -2.05 -4.52
C ALA A 46 2.56 -1.95 -3.73
N ARG A 47 2.27 -0.76 -3.22
CA ARG A 47 1.17 -0.51 -2.29
C ARG A 47 -0.12 -0.22 -3.04
N ILE A 48 -1.19 -0.91 -2.64
CA ILE A 48 -2.53 -0.65 -3.16
C ILE A 48 -3.09 0.59 -2.46
N GLU A 49 -3.46 1.60 -3.25
CA GLU A 49 -4.00 2.86 -2.75
C GLU A 49 -5.53 2.95 -2.92
N GLN A 50 -6.08 2.27 -3.93
CA GLN A 50 -7.51 2.33 -4.19
C GLN A 50 -7.98 1.08 -4.94
N ILE A 51 -9.12 0.56 -4.55
CA ILE A 51 -9.84 -0.49 -5.30
C ILE A 51 -11.28 -0.03 -5.46
N LEU A 52 -11.65 0.36 -6.68
CA LEU A 52 -13.02 0.74 -7.01
C LEU A 52 -13.77 -0.46 -7.58
N VAL A 53 -14.86 -0.80 -6.92
CA VAL A 53 -15.70 -1.94 -7.31
C VAL A 53 -17.12 -1.42 -7.60
N PRO A 54 -17.73 -1.78 -8.74
CA PRO A 54 -19.12 -1.42 -8.99
C PRO A 54 -20.06 -2.22 -8.07
N ASP A 55 -21.03 -1.53 -7.52
CA ASP A 55 -22.15 -2.15 -6.82
C ASP A 55 -23.17 -2.75 -7.81
N ARG A 56 -24.29 -3.28 -7.31
CA ARG A 56 -25.34 -3.85 -8.15
C ARG A 56 -25.97 -2.84 -9.12
N ASP A 57 -25.88 -1.55 -8.82
CA ASP A 57 -26.40 -0.46 -9.66
C ASP A 57 -25.34 0.16 -10.57
N GLY A 58 -24.13 -0.40 -10.57
CA GLY A 58 -23.00 0.07 -11.36
C GLY A 58 -22.25 1.26 -10.74
N ARG A 59 -22.58 1.65 -9.52
CA ARG A 59 -21.88 2.74 -8.83
C ARG A 59 -20.57 2.22 -8.23
N LEU A 60 -19.48 2.94 -8.48
CA LEU A 60 -18.17 2.59 -7.94
C LEU A 60 -18.06 3.00 -6.47
N GLY A 61 -17.58 2.08 -5.65
CA GLY A 61 -17.20 2.35 -4.27
C GLY A 61 -15.76 1.90 -4.03
N ASP A 62 -15.03 2.63 -3.18
CA ASP A 62 -13.68 2.26 -2.78
C ASP A 62 -13.75 1.26 -1.62
N VAL A 63 -13.22 0.07 -1.85
CA VAL A 63 -13.21 -1.02 -0.85
C VAL A 63 -11.84 -1.24 -0.21
N ALA A 64 -10.87 -0.39 -0.52
CA ALA A 64 -9.54 -0.42 0.07
C ALA A 64 -9.27 0.85 0.87
N GLN A 65 -8.59 0.70 2.00
CA GLN A 65 -8.05 1.84 2.72
C GLN A 65 -6.69 2.22 2.14
N GLY A 66 -6.52 3.48 1.76
CA GLY A 66 -5.30 4.00 1.17
C GLY A 66 -5.15 5.48 1.44
N TYR A 67 -4.13 6.07 0.86
CA TYR A 67 -3.82 7.49 0.98
C TYR A 67 -4.05 8.21 -0.35
N GLU A 68 -4.25 9.51 -0.27
CA GLU A 68 -4.51 10.36 -1.44
C GLU A 68 -3.25 10.92 -2.06
N THR A 69 -2.15 10.94 -1.32
CA THR A 69 -0.86 11.50 -1.75
C THR A 69 0.30 10.62 -1.32
N LEU A 70 1.42 10.71 -2.04
CA LEU A 70 2.65 9.99 -1.70
C LEU A 70 3.21 10.44 -0.34
N GLU A 71 3.10 11.72 -0.01
CA GLU A 71 3.53 12.26 1.29
C GLU A 71 2.81 11.58 2.44
N GLN A 72 1.51 11.35 2.29
CA GLN A 72 0.71 10.62 3.29
C GLN A 72 1.13 9.15 3.39
N VAL A 73 1.44 8.51 2.26
CA VAL A 73 1.96 7.14 2.24
C VAL A 73 3.27 7.03 3.03
N ILE A 74 4.19 7.95 2.78
CA ILE A 74 5.51 7.98 3.45
C ILE A 74 5.36 8.24 4.94
N ALA A 75 4.48 9.14 5.33
CA ALA A 75 4.24 9.53 6.73
C ALA A 75 3.36 8.52 7.48
N GLY A 76 2.58 7.70 6.76
CA GLY A 76 1.60 6.79 7.34
C GLY A 76 2.22 5.64 8.13
N GLN A 77 1.72 5.42 9.35
CA GLN A 77 2.15 4.31 10.20
C GLN A 77 1.48 2.97 9.87
N PRO A 78 0.16 2.92 9.60
CA PRO A 78 -0.46 1.66 9.23
C PRO A 78 0.05 1.16 7.87
N SER A 79 0.27 -0.14 7.78
CA SER A 79 0.69 -0.80 6.54
C SER A 79 -0.47 -1.03 5.57
N MET A 80 -1.40 -0.06 5.47
CA MET A 80 -2.55 -0.15 4.60
C MET A 80 -2.13 -0.37 3.14
N GLY A 81 -2.69 -1.40 2.51
CA GLY A 81 -2.40 -1.73 1.13
C GLY A 81 -0.99 -2.22 0.84
N ALA A 82 -0.14 -2.34 1.85
CA ALA A 82 1.26 -2.70 1.67
C ALA A 82 1.45 -4.13 1.16
N PHE A 83 2.38 -4.32 0.25
CA PHE A 83 2.87 -5.64 -0.16
C PHE A 83 3.97 -6.08 0.80
N ILE A 84 3.73 -7.17 1.53
CA ILE A 84 4.58 -7.62 2.63
C ILE A 84 5.60 -8.65 2.17
N GLY A 85 6.86 -8.41 2.47
CA GLY A 85 8.01 -9.26 2.20
C GLY A 85 9.29 -8.57 2.71
N ARG A 86 10.42 -9.24 2.74
CA ARG A 86 10.76 -10.63 2.36
C ARG A 86 10.30 -11.66 3.37
N TYR A 87 10.05 -11.24 4.61
CA TYR A 87 9.44 -12.02 5.67
C TYR A 87 8.19 -11.31 6.14
N ALA A 88 7.33 -12.01 6.86
CA ALA A 88 6.05 -11.48 7.33
C ALA A 88 5.84 -11.79 8.81
N ASN A 89 4.96 -10.97 9.43
CA ASN A 89 4.58 -11.11 10.83
C ASN A 89 5.78 -10.91 11.79
N ARG A 90 5.68 -11.33 13.01
CA ARG A 90 6.71 -11.18 14.04
C ARG A 90 7.75 -12.29 13.96
N ILE A 91 9.01 -11.91 14.14
CA ILE A 91 10.12 -12.85 14.28
C ILE A 91 10.71 -12.63 15.67
N ALA A 92 10.53 -13.61 16.55
CA ALA A 92 10.99 -13.55 17.93
C ALA A 92 12.51 -13.36 18.01
N ASN A 93 12.96 -12.47 18.88
CA ASN A 93 14.36 -12.12 19.07
C ASN A 93 15.04 -11.60 17.79
N ALA A 94 14.26 -11.22 16.79
CA ALA A 94 14.76 -10.74 15.48
C ALA A 94 15.77 -11.71 14.82
N ARG A 95 15.60 -13.02 15.01
CA ARG A 95 16.50 -14.06 14.48
C ARG A 95 15.74 -15.26 13.97
N PHE A 96 16.25 -15.84 12.90
CA PHE A 96 15.78 -17.14 12.38
C PHE A 96 16.93 -17.89 11.74
N ALA A 97 16.77 -19.20 11.61
CA ALA A 97 17.72 -20.06 10.91
C ALA A 97 17.07 -20.64 9.64
N LEU A 98 17.81 -20.66 8.56
CA LEU A 98 17.41 -21.27 7.29
C LEU A 98 18.60 -22.06 6.72
N ASP A 99 18.37 -23.34 6.42
CA ASP A 99 19.41 -24.26 5.90
C ASP A 99 20.71 -24.26 6.74
N GLY A 100 20.55 -24.22 8.06
CA GLY A 100 21.68 -24.24 8.99
C GLY A 100 22.40 -22.89 9.15
N VAL A 101 21.96 -21.85 8.47
CA VAL A 101 22.50 -20.48 8.58
C VAL A 101 21.58 -19.61 9.44
N GLU A 102 22.15 -18.95 10.44
CA GLU A 102 21.43 -18.01 11.27
C GLU A 102 21.42 -16.61 10.65
N TYR A 103 20.24 -16.00 10.59
CA TYR A 103 20.03 -14.64 10.11
C TYR A 103 19.57 -13.76 11.27
N ALA A 104 20.32 -12.70 11.55
CA ALA A 104 19.97 -11.68 12.52
C ALA A 104 19.37 -10.47 11.81
N LEU A 105 18.21 -10.04 12.28
CA LEU A 105 17.50 -8.86 11.76
C LEU A 105 17.65 -7.70 12.73
N ALA A 106 17.50 -6.48 12.23
CA ALA A 106 17.41 -5.32 13.11
C ALA A 106 16.06 -5.35 13.84
N PRO A 107 16.04 -5.34 15.19
CA PRO A 107 14.80 -5.25 15.94
C PRO A 107 14.06 -3.95 15.60
N ASN A 108 12.76 -4.03 15.32
CA ASN A 108 11.93 -2.90 14.98
C ASN A 108 10.58 -2.87 15.71
N ASP A 109 10.33 -3.86 16.56
CA ASP A 109 9.21 -3.87 17.47
C ASP A 109 9.74 -3.83 18.91
N VAL A 110 9.72 -2.64 19.50
CA VAL A 110 10.32 -2.37 20.81
C VAL A 110 9.64 -3.08 21.96
N SER A 111 8.40 -3.53 21.78
CA SER A 111 7.63 -4.17 22.84
C SER A 111 8.00 -5.65 23.07
N THR A 112 8.66 -6.29 22.09
CA THR A 112 8.91 -7.73 22.09
C THR A 112 10.32 -8.15 21.66
N ASP A 113 11.24 -7.21 21.46
CA ASP A 113 12.57 -7.47 20.88
C ASP A 113 12.51 -8.29 19.59
N SER A 114 11.46 -8.09 18.81
CA SER A 114 11.22 -8.81 17.56
C SER A 114 11.35 -7.89 16.34
N ALA A 115 11.60 -8.50 15.19
CA ALA A 115 11.47 -7.81 13.91
C ALA A 115 10.03 -7.92 13.42
N ALA A 116 9.46 -6.80 12.97
CA ALA A 116 8.20 -6.77 12.23
C ALA A 116 8.47 -6.65 10.73
N PRO A 117 7.54 -7.09 9.87
CA PRO A 117 7.72 -6.96 8.44
C PRO A 117 7.81 -5.50 8.02
N ARG A 118 8.63 -5.24 7.04
CA ARG A 118 8.70 -3.95 6.37
C ARG A 118 8.10 -4.09 4.98
N SER A 119 7.34 -3.10 4.56
CA SER A 119 6.91 -3.04 3.17
C SER A 119 8.13 -2.97 2.25
N MET A 120 8.06 -3.62 1.10
CA MET A 120 9.12 -3.53 0.10
C MET A 120 9.14 -2.11 -0.48
N ILE A 121 10.19 -1.38 -0.18
CA ILE A 121 10.47 -0.09 -0.80
C ILE A 121 11.25 -0.35 -2.09
N PRO A 122 10.91 0.33 -3.20
CA PRO A 122 11.58 0.13 -4.49
C PRO A 122 13.06 0.47 -4.44
#